data_fea01d3215250cc97369c072c4f7b714
#
_entry.id   fea01d3215250cc97369c072c4f7b714
#
_cell.length_a   1.000
_cell.length_b   1.000
_cell.length_c   1.000
_cell.angle_alpha   90.00
_cell.angle_beta   90.00
_cell.angle_gamma   90.00
#
_symmetry.space_group_name_H-M   'P 1'
#
loop_
_entity.id
_entity.type
_entity.pdbx_description
1 polymer ?
#
loop_
_entity_poly.entity_id
_entity_poly.type
_entity_poly.pdbx_seq_one_letter_code
_entity_poly.pdbx_strand_id
1 'polypeptide(L)'
;MLSAQEIQHTADQIMQHASSPARVVVFGSYGRGDATQDSDLDLLVIQKSVDDFTKEYTRLREAIGAIGVGVDLLLVTEQQYEQRKDWCSSPIYWAHREGKVASEAD
;
A
#
# COMPACT_ATOMS: atom_id res chain seq x y z
N MET A 1 14.05 10.65 -5.05
CA MET A 1 13.72 9.29 -4.59
C MET A 1 13.35 9.35 -3.10
N LEU A 2 12.36 8.59 -2.68
CA LEU A 2 11.92 8.58 -1.29
C LEU A 2 12.92 7.82 -0.39
N SER A 3 13.15 8.35 0.81
CA SER A 3 13.91 7.66 1.83
C SER A 3 13.04 6.62 2.55
N ALA A 4 13.68 5.72 3.29
CA ALA A 4 12.97 4.75 4.12
C ALA A 4 12.08 5.44 5.15
N GLN A 5 12.54 6.59 5.71
CA GLN A 5 11.76 7.36 6.67
C GLN A 5 10.52 7.99 6.04
N GLU A 6 10.65 8.49 4.81
CA GLU A 6 9.51 9.07 4.08
C GLU A 6 8.46 8.00 3.76
N ILE A 7 8.89 6.81 3.36
CA ILE A 7 8.00 5.68 3.11
C ILE A 7 7.29 5.27 4.40
N GLN A 8 8.03 5.18 5.51
CA GLN A 8 7.46 4.82 6.81
C GLN A 8 6.43 5.86 7.26
N HIS A 9 6.74 7.16 7.08
CA HIS A 9 5.80 8.23 7.42
C HIS A 9 4.51 8.09 6.60
N THR A 10 4.63 7.82 5.30
CA THR A 10 3.48 7.61 4.43
C THR A 10 2.62 6.43 4.91
N ALA A 11 3.26 5.31 5.25
CA ALA A 11 2.56 4.14 5.78
C ALA A 11 1.85 4.47 7.10
N ASP A 12 2.50 5.22 7.98
CA ASP A 12 1.91 5.62 9.27
C ASP A 12 0.69 6.52 9.07
N GLN A 13 0.71 7.42 8.10
CA GLN A 13 -0.45 8.25 7.77
C GLN A 13 -1.63 7.40 7.28
N ILE A 14 -1.36 6.40 6.46
CA ILE A 14 -2.39 5.46 6.02
C ILE A 14 -3.00 4.74 7.23
N MET A 15 -2.16 4.23 8.12
CA MET A 15 -2.62 3.50 9.31
C MET A 15 -3.52 4.36 10.20
N GLN A 16 -3.18 5.65 10.35
CA GLN A 16 -3.95 6.58 11.19
C GLN A 16 -5.33 6.87 10.60
N HIS A 17 -5.47 6.84 9.28
CA HIS A 17 -6.70 7.26 8.59
C HIS A 17 -7.55 6.10 8.11
N ALA A 18 -7.04 4.88 8.11
CA ALA A 18 -7.81 3.70 7.71
C ALA A 18 -8.95 3.46 8.70
N SER A 19 -10.12 3.13 8.18
CA SER A 19 -11.35 2.95 8.98
C SER A 19 -11.40 1.60 9.71
N SER A 20 -10.50 0.67 9.38
CA SER A 20 -10.38 -0.63 10.06
C SER A 20 -8.91 -1.01 10.15
N PRO A 21 -8.55 -2.00 10.99
CA PRO A 21 -7.16 -2.45 11.09
C PRO A 21 -6.56 -2.78 9.73
N ALA A 22 -5.36 -2.30 9.47
CA ALA A 22 -4.74 -2.37 8.17
C ALA A 22 -3.31 -2.89 8.23
N ARG A 23 -2.84 -3.37 7.09
CA ARG A 23 -1.43 -3.67 6.83
C ARG A 23 -1.05 -2.93 5.55
N VAL A 24 0.08 -2.23 5.57
CA VAL A 24 0.59 -1.49 4.41
C VAL A 24 1.83 -2.21 3.89
N VAL A 25 1.77 -2.60 2.62
CA VAL A 25 2.85 -3.33 1.94
C VAL A 25 3.41 -2.46 0.83
N VAL A 26 4.73 -2.26 0.84
CA VAL A 26 5.45 -1.59 -0.24
C VAL A 26 5.92 -2.66 -1.21
N PHE A 27 5.60 -2.52 -2.49
CA PHE A 27 6.02 -3.47 -3.51
C PHE A 27 6.57 -2.74 -4.73
N GLY A 28 6.73 -3.43 -5.86
CA GLY A 28 7.35 -2.84 -7.03
C GLY A 28 8.82 -2.47 -6.78
N SER A 29 9.31 -1.43 -7.44
CA SER A 29 10.74 -1.08 -7.38
C SER A 29 11.19 -0.68 -5.98
N TYR A 30 10.38 0.05 -5.22
CA TYR A 30 10.72 0.38 -3.83
C TYR A 30 10.72 -0.87 -2.93
N GLY A 31 9.81 -1.79 -3.17
CA GLY A 31 9.75 -3.05 -2.42
C GLY A 31 10.93 -3.97 -2.71
N ARG A 32 11.40 -3.99 -3.96
CA ARG A 32 12.55 -4.79 -4.38
C ARG A 32 13.89 -4.15 -4.02
N GLY A 33 13.90 -2.83 -3.75
CA GLY A 33 15.13 -2.09 -3.46
C GLY A 33 15.88 -1.60 -4.69
N ASP A 34 15.21 -1.57 -5.85
CA ASP A 34 15.82 -1.11 -7.11
C ASP A 34 15.17 0.18 -7.66
N ALA A 35 14.51 0.95 -6.80
CA ALA A 35 13.88 2.20 -7.19
C ALA A 35 14.88 3.22 -7.69
N THR A 36 14.45 4.02 -8.67
CA THR A 36 15.20 5.16 -9.21
C THR A 36 14.42 6.44 -8.94
N GLN A 37 14.97 7.58 -9.37
CA GLN A 37 14.32 8.88 -9.22
C GLN A 37 12.98 8.96 -9.97
N ASP A 38 12.81 8.15 -11.02
CA ASP A 38 11.59 8.12 -11.83
C ASP A 38 10.58 7.08 -11.37
N SER A 39 10.89 6.29 -10.33
CA SER A 39 10.02 5.24 -9.84
C SER A 39 8.84 5.80 -9.07
N ASP A 40 7.65 5.21 -9.30
CA ASP A 40 6.48 5.45 -8.47
C ASP A 40 6.53 4.58 -7.23
N LEU A 41 5.85 5.01 -6.17
CA LEU A 41 5.69 4.23 -4.96
C LEU A 41 4.44 3.36 -5.09
N ASP A 42 4.64 2.04 -5.06
CA ASP A 42 3.54 1.06 -5.15
C ASP A 42 3.19 0.59 -3.75
N LEU A 43 1.95 0.86 -3.35
CA LEU A 43 1.44 0.50 -2.02
C LEU A 43 0.22 -0.40 -2.14
N LEU A 44 0.20 -1.45 -1.33
CA LEU A 44 -0.99 -2.28 -1.13
C LEU A 44 -1.45 -2.11 0.31
N VAL A 45 -2.70 -1.68 0.48
CA VAL A 45 -3.33 -1.56 1.79
C VAL A 45 -4.34 -2.69 1.93
N ILE A 46 -4.12 -3.53 2.93
CA ILE A 46 -4.98 -4.67 3.23
C ILE A 46 -5.71 -4.33 4.53
N GLN A 47 -7.02 -4.15 4.46
CA GLN A 47 -7.84 -3.82 5.63
C GLN A 47 -8.73 -4.99 6.02
N LYS A 48 -9.03 -5.08 7.31
CA LYS A 48 -9.94 -6.11 7.80
C LYS A 48 -11.29 -6.04 7.11
N SER A 49 -11.82 -4.82 6.96
CA SER A 49 -13.08 -4.56 6.26
C SER A 49 -13.08 -3.18 5.63
N VAL A 50 -13.87 -3.01 4.58
CA VAL A 50 -14.04 -1.72 3.91
C VAL A 50 -15.53 -1.60 3.56
N ASP A 51 -16.21 -0.60 4.12
CA ASP A 51 -17.64 -0.40 3.87
C ASP A 51 -17.90 0.24 2.53
N ASP A 52 -17.10 1.25 2.15
CA ASP A 52 -17.22 1.98 0.90
C ASP A 52 -15.82 2.19 0.34
N PHE A 53 -15.48 1.44 -0.70
CA PHE A 53 -14.14 1.48 -1.29
C PHE A 53 -13.78 2.85 -1.87
N THR A 54 -14.73 3.53 -2.50
CA THR A 54 -14.47 4.84 -3.08
C THR A 54 -14.11 5.87 -2.00
N LYS A 55 -14.90 5.91 -0.93
CA LYS A 55 -14.65 6.82 0.19
C LYS A 55 -13.35 6.49 0.91
N GLU A 56 -13.11 5.20 1.15
CA GLU A 56 -11.89 4.76 1.84
C GLU A 56 -10.66 5.06 1.00
N TYR A 57 -10.70 4.75 -0.29
CA TYR A 57 -9.60 5.06 -1.21
C TYR A 57 -9.28 6.55 -1.22
N THR A 58 -10.32 7.39 -1.34
CA THR A 58 -10.16 8.84 -1.35
C THR A 58 -9.56 9.34 -0.04
N ARG A 59 -10.02 8.81 1.09
CA ARG A 59 -9.49 9.17 2.41
C ARG A 59 -8.00 8.84 2.52
N LEU A 60 -7.61 7.66 2.06
CA LEU A 60 -6.21 7.24 2.10
C LEU A 60 -5.34 8.06 1.15
N ARG A 61 -5.84 8.38 -0.04
CA ARG A 61 -5.13 9.25 -0.99
C ARG A 61 -4.89 10.64 -0.40
N GLU A 62 -5.90 11.20 0.27
CA GLU A 62 -5.77 12.50 0.93
C GLU A 62 -4.77 12.44 2.09
N ALA A 63 -4.75 11.34 2.84
CA ALA A 63 -3.81 11.15 3.93
C ALA A 63 -2.36 11.09 3.43
N ILE A 64 -2.13 10.47 2.28
CA ILE A 64 -0.81 10.40 1.67
C ILE A 64 -0.36 11.79 1.19
N GLY A 65 -1.26 12.52 0.53
CA GLY A 65 -0.96 13.83 -0.02
C GLY A 65 0.10 13.78 -1.12
N ALA A 66 0.78 14.90 -1.32
CA ALA A 66 1.86 15.03 -2.30
C ALA A 66 3.19 14.71 -1.62
N ILE A 67 3.89 13.69 -2.09
CA ILE A 67 5.15 13.24 -1.50
C ILE A 67 6.34 13.31 -2.48
N GLY A 68 6.14 13.96 -3.62
CA GLY A 68 7.22 14.20 -4.58
C GLY A 68 7.41 13.09 -5.62
N VAL A 69 6.66 11.99 -5.53
CA VAL A 69 6.65 10.90 -6.52
C VAL A 69 5.22 10.48 -6.77
N GLY A 70 4.98 9.79 -7.88
CA GLY A 70 3.68 9.17 -8.13
C GLY A 70 3.42 8.04 -7.13
N VAL A 71 2.16 7.83 -6.80
CA VAL A 71 1.76 6.76 -5.89
C VAL A 71 0.67 5.91 -6.55
N ASP A 72 0.96 4.62 -6.67
CA ASP A 72 -0.02 3.62 -7.08
C ASP A 72 -0.55 2.93 -5.82
N LEU A 73 -1.80 3.19 -5.50
CA LEU A 73 -2.43 2.69 -4.29
C LEU A 73 -3.46 1.61 -4.64
N LEU A 74 -3.28 0.42 -4.08
CA LEU A 74 -4.25 -0.67 -4.15
C LEU A 74 -4.87 -0.85 -2.78
N LEU A 75 -6.19 -0.97 -2.73
CA LEU A 75 -6.95 -1.17 -1.49
C LEU A 75 -7.76 -2.45 -1.60
N VAL A 76 -7.54 -3.37 -0.68
CA VAL A 76 -8.28 -4.63 -0.62
C VAL A 76 -8.63 -4.97 0.82
N THR A 77 -9.63 -5.84 0.98
CA THR A 77 -9.89 -6.48 2.27
C THR A 77 -8.99 -7.71 2.44
N GLU A 78 -8.87 -8.19 3.68
CA GLU A 78 -8.14 -9.43 3.96
C GLU A 78 -8.68 -10.59 3.13
N GLN A 79 -10.00 -10.68 2.97
CA GLN A 79 -10.64 -11.73 2.17
C GLN A 79 -10.22 -11.65 0.69
N GLN A 80 -10.25 -10.44 0.12
CA GLN A 80 -9.82 -10.25 -1.26
C GLN A 80 -8.34 -10.56 -1.45
N TYR A 81 -7.52 -10.19 -0.49
CA TYR A 81 -6.09 -10.48 -0.51
C TYR A 81 -5.86 -12.00 -0.55
N GLU A 82 -6.50 -12.74 0.35
CA GLU A 82 -6.37 -14.20 0.40
C GLU A 82 -6.83 -14.87 -0.90
N GLN A 83 -7.88 -14.34 -1.54
CA GLN A 83 -8.38 -14.87 -2.80
C GLN A 83 -7.45 -14.62 -3.98
N ARG A 84 -6.68 -13.52 -3.95
CA ARG A 84 -5.94 -13.03 -5.13
C ARG A 84 -4.43 -13.15 -5.02
N LYS A 85 -3.90 -13.41 -3.85
CA LYS A 85 -2.44 -13.43 -3.64
C LYS A 85 -1.71 -14.49 -4.48
N ASP A 86 -2.40 -15.53 -4.89
CA ASP A 86 -1.83 -16.61 -5.70
C ASP A 86 -2.10 -16.47 -7.21
N TRP A 87 -2.77 -15.40 -7.62
CA TRP A 87 -3.09 -15.17 -9.04
C TRP A 87 -1.98 -14.33 -9.69
N CYS A 88 -1.13 -14.96 -10.50
CA CYS A 88 0.01 -14.28 -11.13
C CYS A 88 -0.38 -13.15 -12.08
N SER A 89 -1.63 -13.07 -12.51
CA SER A 89 -2.13 -11.96 -13.32
C SER A 89 -2.58 -10.75 -12.48
N SER A 90 -2.57 -10.86 -11.16
CA SER A 90 -2.99 -9.79 -10.25
C SER A 90 -1.80 -9.03 -9.68
N PRO A 91 -1.88 -7.68 -9.57
CA PRO A 91 -0.85 -6.92 -8.85
C PRO A 91 -0.67 -7.36 -7.40
N ILE A 92 -1.72 -7.91 -6.79
CA ILE A 92 -1.69 -8.42 -5.41
C ILE A 92 -0.72 -9.60 -5.27
N TYR A 93 -0.66 -10.46 -6.29
CA TYR A 93 0.30 -11.56 -6.34
C TYR A 93 1.75 -11.04 -6.21
N TRP A 94 2.09 -10.01 -6.97
CA TRP A 94 3.44 -9.44 -6.94
C TRP A 94 3.73 -8.72 -5.63
N ALA A 95 2.74 -8.02 -5.09
CA ALA A 95 2.86 -7.42 -3.76
C ALA A 95 3.08 -8.48 -2.68
N HIS A 96 2.41 -9.62 -2.78
CA HIS A 96 2.58 -10.72 -1.83
C HIS A 96 3.99 -11.33 -1.93
N ARG A 97 4.49 -11.53 -3.14
CA ARG A 97 5.79 -12.20 -3.36
C ARG A 97 6.99 -11.29 -3.13
N GLU A 98 6.90 -10.02 -3.52
CA GLU A 98 8.04 -9.09 -3.53
C GLU A 98 7.91 -7.99 -2.49
N GLY A 99 6.73 -7.84 -1.90
CA GLY A 99 6.45 -6.72 -1.02
C GLY A 99 7.11 -6.84 0.35
N LYS A 100 7.26 -5.68 0.98
CA LYS A 100 7.75 -5.55 2.35
C LYS A 100 6.69 -4.84 3.17
N VAL A 101 6.37 -5.39 4.33
CA VAL A 101 5.42 -4.76 5.23
C VAL A 101 6.05 -3.50 5.82
N ALA A 102 5.44 -2.34 5.55
CA ALA A 102 5.90 -1.07 6.08
C ALA A 102 5.23 -0.75 7.41
N SER A 103 3.97 -1.18 7.60
CA SER A 103 3.26 -1.00 8.86
C SER A 103 2.14 -2.04 8.95
N GLU A 104 1.82 -2.48 10.16
CA GLU A 104 0.82 -3.52 10.38
C GLU A 104 0.14 -3.30 11.72
N ALA A 105 -1.20 -3.36 11.73
CA ALA A 105 -1.99 -3.32 12.94
C ALA A 105 -1.86 -4.64 13.70
N ASP A 106 -1.83 -4.56 15.01
CA ASP A 106 -1.76 -5.72 15.90
C ASP A 106 -3.07 -6.52 15.90
#